data_9aba1b49f39b09f4765aef3208daa862
#
_entry.id   9aba1b49f39b09f4765aef3208daa862
#
_cell.length_a   1.000
_cell.length_b   1.000
_cell.length_c   1.000
_cell.angle_alpha   90.00
_cell.angle_beta   90.00
_cell.angle_gamma   90.00
#
_symmetry.space_group_name_H-M   'P 1'
#
loop_
_entity.id
_entity.type
_entity.pdbx_description
1 polymer ?
#
loop_
_entity_poly.entity_id
_entity_poly.type
_entity_poly.pdbx_seq_one_letter_code
_entity_poly.pdbx_strand_id
1 'polypeptide(L)'
;MANIIQPTDAELKILTLLWRHGAMSVRQINEKLNNEKEVGYTTTLKIMQIMLEKGLLTRDTELKSHIYSANIQETNVKNKMIKNLVNQVFGGSRSNLVMQVLGNSNASLEEINEI
;
A
#
# COMPACT_ATOMS: atom_id res chain seq x y z
N MET A 1 -12.52 -16.77 7.66
CA MET A 1 -11.33 -15.96 7.94
C MET A 1 -10.94 -15.17 6.71
N ALA A 2 -10.93 -13.87 6.85
CA ALA A 2 -10.59 -13.03 5.72
C ALA A 2 -9.11 -13.17 5.41
N ASN A 3 -8.80 -13.69 4.23
CA ASN A 3 -7.44 -13.64 3.72
C ASN A 3 -7.17 -12.20 3.28
N ILE A 4 -6.13 -11.60 3.84
CA ILE A 4 -5.69 -10.31 3.38
C ILE A 4 -5.12 -10.50 1.98
N ILE A 5 -5.81 -9.95 0.98
CA ILE A 5 -5.33 -9.99 -0.40
C ILE A 5 -4.22 -8.95 -0.52
N GLN A 6 -3.07 -9.37 -1.01
CA GLN A 6 -1.97 -8.44 -1.21
C GLN A 6 -2.36 -7.41 -2.27
N PRO A 7 -2.27 -6.11 -1.97
CA PRO A 7 -2.60 -5.08 -2.95
C PRO A 7 -1.64 -5.09 -4.14
N THR A 8 -2.15 -4.67 -5.29
CA THR A 8 -1.30 -4.41 -6.45
C THR A 8 -0.43 -3.17 -6.17
N ASP A 9 0.57 -2.92 -7.01
CA ASP A 9 1.43 -1.75 -6.85
C ASP A 9 0.63 -0.45 -6.87
N ALA A 10 -0.32 -0.33 -7.80
CA ALA A 10 -1.16 0.86 -7.90
C ALA A 10 -2.06 1.02 -6.67
N GLU A 11 -2.63 -0.08 -6.19
CA GLU A 11 -3.45 -0.07 -4.98
C GLU A 11 -2.65 0.28 -3.75
N LEU A 12 -1.42 -0.22 -3.66
CA LEU A 12 -0.54 0.08 -2.53
C LEU A 12 -0.19 1.57 -2.48
N LYS A 13 0.04 2.20 -3.63
CA LYS A 13 0.29 3.64 -3.68
C LYS A 13 -0.89 4.43 -3.12
N ILE A 14 -2.11 4.04 -3.47
CA ILE A 14 -3.32 4.70 -2.97
C ILE A 14 -3.47 4.48 -1.46
N LEU A 15 -3.29 3.25 -1.00
CA LEU A 15 -3.32 2.95 0.44
C LEU A 15 -2.29 3.77 1.21
N THR A 16 -1.07 3.86 0.67
CA THR A 16 0.01 4.63 1.30
C THR A 16 -0.39 6.10 1.47
N LEU A 17 -1.03 6.69 0.46
CA LEU A 17 -1.50 8.06 0.55
C LEU A 17 -2.56 8.21 1.64
N LEU A 18 -3.50 7.26 1.72
CA LEU A 18 -4.56 7.29 2.74
C LEU A 18 -4.00 7.08 4.15
N TRP A 19 -3.03 6.18 4.31
CA TRP A 19 -2.40 5.99 5.61
C TRP A 19 -1.63 7.23 6.06
N ARG A 20 -1.00 7.91 5.11
CA ARG A 20 -0.15 9.07 5.41
C ARG A 20 -0.95 10.35 5.64
N HIS A 21 -1.99 10.57 4.83
CA HIS A 21 -2.72 11.84 4.81
C HIS A 21 -4.15 11.75 5.37
N GLY A 22 -4.65 10.55 5.62
CA GLY A 22 -6.02 10.36 6.07
C GLY A 22 -7.02 10.28 4.92
N ALA A 23 -8.30 10.32 5.26
CA ALA A 23 -9.38 10.15 4.29
C ALA A 23 -9.35 11.22 3.19
N MET A 24 -9.58 10.80 1.94
CA MET A 24 -9.53 11.71 0.79
C MET A 24 -10.56 11.32 -0.27
N SER A 25 -10.92 12.31 -1.10
CA SER A 25 -11.70 12.07 -2.32
C SER A 25 -10.81 11.50 -3.42
N VAL A 26 -11.45 10.96 -4.46
CA VAL A 26 -10.73 10.46 -5.66
C VAL A 26 -9.89 11.58 -6.27
N ARG A 27 -10.45 12.80 -6.35
CA ARG A 27 -9.73 13.95 -6.92
C ARG A 27 -8.45 14.25 -6.15
N GLN A 28 -8.53 14.26 -4.82
CA GLN A 28 -7.36 14.53 -3.98
C GLN A 28 -6.29 13.46 -4.16
N ILE A 29 -6.69 12.20 -4.23
CA ILE A 29 -5.76 11.09 -4.46
C ILE A 29 -5.14 11.21 -5.85
N ASN A 30 -5.96 11.49 -6.86
CA ASN A 30 -5.47 11.63 -8.23
C ASN A 30 -4.45 12.77 -8.35
N GLU A 31 -4.69 13.90 -7.70
CA GLU A 31 -3.75 15.01 -7.69
C GLU A 31 -2.41 14.61 -7.08
N LYS A 32 -2.43 13.84 -6.00
CA LYS A 32 -1.20 13.37 -5.35
C LYS A 32 -0.46 12.33 -6.19
N LEU A 33 -1.18 11.45 -6.87
CA LEU A 33 -0.56 10.47 -7.78
C LEU A 33 0.13 11.16 -8.95
N ASN A 34 -0.43 12.26 -9.44
CA ASN A 34 0.14 13.01 -10.56
C ASN A 34 1.45 13.71 -10.19
N ASN A 35 1.78 13.84 -8.93
CA ASN A 35 3.08 14.39 -8.52
C ASN A 35 4.25 13.50 -8.92
N GLU A 36 4.02 12.19 -9.03
CA GLU A 36 5.06 11.24 -9.42
C GLU A 36 4.98 10.87 -10.90
N LYS A 37 3.78 10.57 -11.36
CA LYS A 37 3.55 10.10 -12.73
C LYS A 37 2.14 10.50 -13.14
N GLU A 38 2.00 11.02 -14.34
CA GLU A 38 0.70 11.39 -14.88
C GLU A 38 -0.23 10.19 -14.93
N VAL A 39 -1.40 10.34 -14.29
CA VAL A 39 -2.46 9.34 -14.30
C VAL A 39 -3.80 10.05 -14.39
N GLY A 40 -4.68 9.57 -15.28
CA GLY A 40 -6.00 10.17 -15.47
C GLY A 40 -6.93 9.93 -14.29
N TYR A 41 -7.85 10.86 -14.10
CA TYR A 41 -8.88 10.77 -13.05
C TYR A 41 -9.69 9.48 -13.18
N THR A 42 -10.12 9.13 -14.39
CA THR A 42 -10.92 7.94 -14.64
C THR A 42 -10.20 6.66 -14.22
N THR A 43 -8.89 6.58 -14.48
CA THR A 43 -8.08 5.45 -14.07
C THR A 43 -8.03 5.33 -12.56
N THR A 44 -7.78 6.44 -11.87
CA THR A 44 -7.76 6.47 -10.41
C THR A 44 -9.11 6.06 -9.83
N LEU A 45 -10.20 6.59 -10.38
CA LEU A 45 -11.55 6.25 -9.94
C LEU A 45 -11.81 4.75 -10.08
N LYS A 46 -11.45 4.18 -11.22
CA LYS A 46 -11.66 2.76 -11.47
C LYS A 46 -10.88 1.88 -10.48
N ILE A 47 -9.63 2.23 -10.23
CA ILE A 47 -8.80 1.49 -9.27
C ILE A 47 -9.43 1.56 -7.87
N MET A 48 -9.88 2.74 -7.45
CA MET A 48 -10.48 2.91 -6.14
C MET A 48 -11.82 2.19 -6.01
N GLN A 49 -12.61 2.11 -7.09
CA GLN A 49 -13.83 1.32 -7.11
C GLN A 49 -13.53 -0.17 -6.91
N ILE A 50 -12.51 -0.67 -7.56
CA ILE A 50 -12.07 -2.06 -7.39
C ILE A 50 -11.60 -2.30 -5.96
N MET A 51 -10.84 -1.36 -5.41
CA MET A 51 -10.36 -1.45 -4.02
C MET A 51 -11.52 -1.47 -3.03
N LEU A 52 -12.56 -0.68 -3.30
CA LEU A 52 -13.75 -0.66 -2.47
C LEU A 52 -14.45 -2.04 -2.50
N GLU A 53 -14.58 -2.62 -3.69
CA GLU A 53 -15.18 -3.95 -3.85
C GLU A 53 -14.37 -5.04 -3.15
N LYS A 54 -13.04 -4.92 -3.17
CA LYS A 54 -12.14 -5.86 -2.48
C LYS A 54 -12.14 -5.69 -0.96
N GLY A 55 -12.76 -4.64 -0.44
CA GLY A 55 -12.74 -4.37 0.99
C GLY A 55 -11.49 -3.66 1.49
N LEU A 56 -10.63 -3.16 0.59
CA LEU A 56 -9.44 -2.41 0.96
C LEU A 56 -9.74 -0.98 1.39
N LEU A 57 -10.87 -0.44 0.94
CA LEU A 57 -11.33 0.90 1.26
C LEU A 57 -12.73 0.87 1.83
N THR A 58 -13.07 1.91 2.60
CA THR A 58 -14.44 2.26 2.92
C THR A 58 -14.73 3.63 2.30
N ARG A 59 -16.01 3.93 2.13
CA ARG A 59 -16.43 5.17 1.47
C ARG A 59 -17.54 5.83 2.27
N ASP A 60 -17.35 7.10 2.59
CA ASP A 60 -18.38 7.94 3.19
C ASP A 60 -19.11 8.66 2.06
N THR A 61 -20.42 8.43 1.93
CA THR A 61 -21.24 9.01 0.89
C THR A 61 -22.16 10.12 1.37
N GLU A 62 -22.07 10.49 2.64
CA GLU A 62 -22.91 11.56 3.19
C GLU A 62 -22.58 12.94 2.65
N LEU A 63 -21.31 13.13 2.24
CA LEU A 63 -20.87 14.37 1.63
C LEU A 63 -21.08 14.34 0.12
N LYS A 64 -21.16 15.54 -0.50
CA LYS A 64 -21.32 15.65 -1.96
C LYS A 64 -20.23 14.91 -2.71
N SER A 65 -18.99 15.01 -2.22
CA SER A 65 -17.88 14.23 -2.74
C SER A 65 -17.69 13.02 -1.85
N HIS A 66 -17.62 11.86 -2.46
CA HIS A 66 -17.35 10.64 -1.69
C HIS A 66 -15.94 10.68 -1.12
N ILE A 67 -15.83 10.40 0.15
CA ILE A 67 -14.54 10.38 0.86
C ILE A 67 -14.17 8.93 1.17
N TYR A 68 -12.97 8.55 0.82
CA TYR A 68 -12.47 7.18 0.99
C TYR A 68 -11.47 7.11 2.10
N SER A 69 -11.51 6.01 2.84
CA SER A 69 -10.56 5.70 3.90
C SER A 69 -9.97 4.32 3.69
N ALA A 70 -8.75 4.11 4.15
CA ALA A 70 -8.17 2.78 4.14
C ALA A 70 -8.93 1.90 5.15
N ASN A 71 -9.36 0.72 4.70
CA ASN A 71 -10.08 -0.25 5.53
C ASN A 71 -9.17 -1.39 5.98
N ILE A 72 -7.87 -1.22 5.86
CA ILE A 72 -6.88 -2.21 6.24
C ILE A 72 -5.70 -1.48 6.87
N GLN A 73 -5.12 -2.08 7.90
CA GLN A 73 -4.01 -1.46 8.60
C GLN A 73 -2.70 -1.61 7.83
N GLU A 74 -1.91 -0.55 7.82
CA GLU A 74 -0.61 -0.53 7.14
C GLU A 74 0.29 -1.68 7.61
N THR A 75 0.37 -1.89 8.92
CA THR A 75 1.21 -2.95 9.50
C THR A 75 0.80 -4.33 8.99
N ASN A 76 -0.51 -4.59 8.88
CA ASN A 76 -1.01 -5.88 8.40
C ASN A 76 -0.62 -6.13 6.94
N VAL A 77 -0.71 -5.09 6.10
CA VAL A 77 -0.31 -5.20 4.69
C VAL A 77 1.19 -5.45 4.57
N LYS A 78 2.00 -4.68 5.29
CA LYS A 78 3.45 -4.84 5.27
C LYS A 78 3.88 -6.23 5.74
N ASN A 79 3.30 -6.73 6.81
CA ASN A 79 3.61 -8.05 7.33
C ASN A 79 3.25 -9.14 6.32
N LYS A 80 2.10 -9.01 5.67
CA LYS A 80 1.67 -9.96 4.65
C LYS A 80 2.61 -9.96 3.45
N MET A 81 3.03 -8.77 3.01
CA MET A 81 3.96 -8.65 1.89
C MET A 81 5.31 -9.28 2.21
N ILE A 82 5.83 -9.03 3.42
CA ILE A 82 7.09 -9.64 3.87
C ILE A 82 6.96 -11.15 3.93
N LYS A 83 5.88 -11.65 4.50
CA LYS A 83 5.63 -13.10 4.60
C LYS A 83 5.57 -13.75 3.22
N ASN A 84 4.88 -13.12 2.27
CA ASN A 84 4.80 -13.65 0.91
C ASN A 84 6.18 -13.67 0.25
N LEU A 85 6.95 -12.60 0.40
CA LEU A 85 8.30 -12.51 -0.15
C LEU A 85 9.21 -13.59 0.44
N VAL A 86 9.20 -13.75 1.75
CA VAL A 86 9.99 -14.77 2.44
C VAL A 86 9.65 -16.16 1.93
N ASN A 87 8.36 -16.46 1.79
CA ASN A 87 7.92 -17.80 1.35
C ASN A 87 8.19 -18.05 -0.12
N GLN A 88 7.99 -17.06 -0.97
CA GLN A 88 8.08 -17.21 -2.43
C GLN A 88 9.52 -17.13 -2.95
N VAL A 89 10.33 -16.29 -2.36
CA VAL A 89 11.66 -15.98 -2.87
C VAL A 89 12.78 -16.56 -2.00
N PHE A 90 12.56 -16.61 -0.69
CA PHE A 90 13.60 -16.98 0.26
C PHE A 90 13.34 -18.34 0.96
N GLY A 91 12.49 -19.16 0.35
CA GLY A 91 12.26 -20.54 0.85
C GLY A 91 11.75 -20.61 2.29
N GLY A 92 11.06 -19.55 2.75
CA GLY A 92 10.53 -19.48 4.11
C GLY A 92 11.54 -18.97 5.14
N SER A 93 12.74 -18.58 4.72
CA SER A 93 13.79 -18.13 5.64
C SER A 93 13.84 -16.60 5.76
N ARG A 94 13.41 -16.11 6.89
CA ARG A 94 13.52 -14.67 7.22
C ARG A 94 14.98 -14.24 7.30
N SER A 95 15.84 -15.11 7.81
CA SER A 95 17.28 -14.84 7.92
C SER A 95 17.89 -14.59 6.54
N ASN A 96 17.48 -15.36 5.54
CA ASN A 96 17.98 -15.19 4.18
C ASN A 96 17.55 -13.83 3.59
N LEU A 97 16.32 -13.40 3.86
CA LEU A 97 15.88 -12.07 3.45
C LEU A 97 16.74 -10.99 4.08
N VAL A 98 16.94 -11.07 5.40
CA VAL A 98 17.75 -10.08 6.13
C VAL A 98 19.18 -10.06 5.60
N MET A 99 19.78 -11.20 5.37
CA MET A 99 21.15 -11.29 4.84
C MET A 99 21.25 -10.70 3.44
N GLN A 100 20.23 -10.93 2.61
CA GLN A 100 20.18 -10.37 1.26
C GLN A 100 20.13 -8.83 1.30
N VAL A 101 19.29 -8.27 2.17
CA VAL A 101 19.19 -6.82 2.35
C VAL A 101 20.52 -6.23 2.80
N LEU A 102 21.15 -6.85 3.79
CA LEU A 102 22.44 -6.37 4.33
C LEU A 102 23.57 -6.54 3.31
N GLY A 103 23.55 -7.60 2.51
CA GLY A 103 24.58 -7.87 1.53
C GLY A 103 24.52 -7.01 0.29
N ASN A 104 23.33 -6.62 -0.14
CA ASN A 104 23.15 -5.86 -1.38
C ASN A 104 23.02 -4.36 -1.19
N SER A 105 22.67 -3.91 0.00
CA SER A 105 22.57 -2.48 0.25
C SER A 105 23.84 -2.01 0.94
N ASN A 106 24.25 -0.80 0.63
CA ASN A 106 25.29 -0.12 1.41
C ASN A 106 24.66 0.43 2.70
N ALA A 107 23.77 -0.37 3.30
CA ALA A 107 23.09 0.02 4.52
C ALA A 107 24.11 0.22 5.63
N SER A 108 24.15 1.42 6.16
CA SER A 108 24.99 1.74 7.31
C SER A 108 24.32 1.21 8.58
N LEU A 109 25.09 1.14 9.66
CA LEU A 109 24.54 0.81 10.96
C LEU A 109 23.45 1.80 11.37
N GLU A 110 23.58 3.05 10.93
CA GLU A 110 22.58 4.08 11.20
C GLU A 110 21.25 3.77 10.54
N GLU A 111 21.26 3.33 9.29
CA GLU A 111 20.04 2.94 8.59
C GLU A 111 19.36 1.75 9.26
N ILE A 112 20.14 0.78 9.71
CA ILE A 112 19.64 -0.39 10.41
C ILE A 112 19.01 0.01 11.75
N ASN A 113 19.60 0.94 12.45
CA ASN A 113 19.10 1.41 13.74
C ASN A 113 17.82 2.22 13.61
N GLU A 114 17.55 2.82 12.47
CA GLU A 114 16.31 3.55 12.22
C GLU A 114 15.11 2.61 11.94
N ILE A 115 15.39 1.39 11.66
CA ILE A 115 14.35 0.38 11.44
C ILE A 115 13.88 -0.20 12.78
#